data_ade4231d52ca2e0efbf98dd276fbb2e9
#
_entry.id   ade4231d52ca2e0efbf98dd276fbb2e9
#
_cell.length_a   1.000
_cell.length_b   1.000
_cell.length_c   1.000
_cell.angle_alpha   90.00
_cell.angle_beta   90.00
_cell.angle_gamma   90.00
#
_symmetry.space_group_name_H-M   'P 1'
#
loop_
_entity.id
_entity.type
_entity.pdbx_description
1 polymer ?
#
loop_
_entity_poly.entity_id
_entity_poly.type
_entity_poly.pdbx_seq_one_letter_code
_entity_poly.pdbx_strand_id
1 'polypeptide(L)'
;MEDPDPGGDEAFDTWRALQKATDTPRADLLSDIAGHPEGAPSVEELAYLNPDKSEDAIRRHLRRLVDTQVVRVLEVAPGNRRRDFPSKFYTITDEAQALFNQNGLFPREAWQRQYTAVEKTARIRDVEQMPRPRAD
;
A
#
# COMPACT_ATOMS: atom_id res chain seq x y z
N MET A 1 0.78 9.84 -32.39
CA MET A 1 0.38 8.84 -31.50
C MET A 1 -0.77 9.34 -30.70
N GLU A 2 -1.78 8.59 -30.61
CA GLU A 2 -2.90 9.07 -29.99
C GLU A 2 -3.05 8.53 -28.64
N ASP A 3 -3.79 9.20 -27.87
CA ASP A 3 -4.06 8.81 -26.57
C ASP A 3 -4.85 7.55 -26.55
N PRO A 4 -4.37 6.54 -25.90
CA PRO A 4 -4.99 5.26 -25.98
C PRO A 4 -6.41 5.23 -25.48
N ASP A 5 -6.77 6.03 -24.49
CA ASP A 5 -8.07 5.78 -23.93
C ASP A 5 -8.58 6.98 -23.19
N PRO A 6 -9.32 7.81 -23.87
CA PRO A 6 -9.82 8.99 -23.23
C PRO A 6 -10.81 8.71 -22.11
N GLY A 7 -11.52 7.61 -22.19
CA GLY A 7 -12.43 7.29 -21.12
C GLY A 7 -11.80 6.43 -20.06
N GLY A 8 -10.49 6.30 -20.12
CA GLY A 8 -9.84 5.30 -19.40
C GLY A 8 -9.49 5.65 -17.99
N ASP A 9 -10.45 6.02 -17.19
CA ASP A 9 -10.18 6.16 -15.78
C ASP A 9 -9.65 4.88 -15.22
N GLU A 10 -10.07 3.76 -15.79
CA GLU A 10 -9.62 2.48 -15.33
C GLU A 10 -8.35 2.02 -15.98
N ALA A 11 -7.89 2.69 -17.03
CA ALA A 11 -6.68 2.27 -17.70
C ALA A 11 -5.46 2.59 -16.85
N PHE A 12 -4.55 1.63 -16.74
CA PHE A 12 -3.33 1.85 -15.99
C PHE A 12 -2.38 2.73 -16.79
N ASP A 13 -2.01 3.87 -16.22
CA ASP A 13 -1.11 4.82 -16.86
C ASP A 13 0.26 4.67 -16.25
N THR A 14 1.16 4.01 -16.98
CA THR A 14 2.50 3.69 -16.50
C THR A 14 3.28 4.93 -16.08
N TRP A 15 3.25 5.98 -16.89
CA TRP A 15 4.01 7.18 -16.60
C TRP A 15 3.50 7.85 -15.32
N ARG A 16 2.20 7.98 -15.22
CA ARG A 16 1.60 8.61 -14.07
C ARG A 16 1.81 7.81 -12.81
N ALA A 17 1.76 6.48 -12.93
CA ALA A 17 2.02 5.59 -11.81
C ALA A 17 3.45 5.77 -11.30
N LEU A 18 4.42 5.83 -12.20
CA LEU A 18 5.81 6.02 -11.80
C LEU A 18 6.02 7.39 -11.14
N GLN A 19 5.41 8.43 -11.70
CA GLN A 19 5.54 9.76 -11.11
C GLN A 19 5.01 9.79 -9.67
N LYS A 20 3.86 9.16 -9.45
CA LYS A 20 3.28 9.16 -8.11
C LYS A 20 4.06 8.26 -7.16
N ALA A 21 4.53 7.13 -7.65
CA ALA A 21 5.23 6.17 -6.79
C ALA A 21 6.60 6.67 -6.34
N THR A 22 7.26 7.50 -7.14
CA THR A 22 8.62 7.94 -6.83
C THR A 22 8.68 9.23 -6.03
N ASP A 23 7.56 9.84 -5.74
CA ASP A 23 7.54 10.96 -4.80
C ASP A 23 7.88 10.44 -3.41
N THR A 24 8.80 11.11 -2.70
CA THR A 24 9.41 10.55 -1.50
C THR A 24 8.42 10.05 -0.44
N PRO A 25 7.44 10.84 0.00
CA PRO A 25 6.53 10.30 1.03
C PRO A 25 5.74 9.09 0.54
N ARG A 26 5.36 9.06 -0.73
CA ARG A 26 4.63 7.92 -1.27
C ARG A 26 5.55 6.72 -1.46
N ALA A 27 6.82 6.97 -1.84
CA ALA A 27 7.79 5.87 -1.96
C ALA A 27 8.04 5.22 -0.60
N ASP A 28 8.09 6.01 0.47
CA ASP A 28 8.22 5.47 1.82
C ASP A 28 7.07 4.53 2.14
N LEU A 29 5.85 4.94 1.84
CA LEU A 29 4.68 4.10 2.10
C LEU A 29 4.70 2.83 1.25
N LEU A 30 5.09 2.95 -0.01
CA LEU A 30 5.16 1.77 -0.89
C LEU A 30 6.21 0.79 -0.43
N SER A 31 7.33 1.27 0.11
CA SER A 31 8.34 0.39 0.69
C SER A 31 7.77 -0.43 1.84
N ASP A 32 6.97 0.23 2.68
CA ASP A 32 6.36 -0.44 3.82
C ASP A 32 5.30 -1.45 3.37
N ILE A 33 4.54 -1.11 2.34
CA ILE A 33 3.56 -2.06 1.79
C ILE A 33 4.27 -3.27 1.21
N ALA A 34 5.34 -3.04 0.44
CA ALA A 34 6.12 -4.12 -0.15
C ALA A 34 6.74 -5.01 0.93
N GLY A 35 7.16 -4.42 2.04
CA GLY A 35 7.80 -5.16 3.12
C GLY A 35 6.86 -5.80 4.11
N HIS A 36 5.57 -5.47 4.07
CA HIS A 36 4.61 -6.04 5.01
C HIS A 36 4.48 -7.56 4.80
N PRO A 37 4.42 -8.35 5.87
CA PRO A 37 4.34 -9.80 5.72
C PRO A 37 3.19 -10.28 4.85
N GLU A 38 2.04 -9.60 4.93
CA GLU A 38 0.88 -9.94 4.09
C GLU A 38 0.77 -9.04 2.87
N GLY A 39 1.69 -8.10 2.69
CA GLY A 39 1.64 -7.16 1.58
C GLY A 39 0.47 -6.18 1.63
N ALA A 40 -0.16 -6.02 2.78
CA ALA A 40 -1.38 -5.24 2.91
C ALA A 40 -1.50 -4.62 4.30
N PRO A 41 -0.73 -3.58 4.61
CA PRO A 41 -0.84 -2.91 5.91
C PRO A 41 -2.09 -2.04 6.01
N SER A 42 -2.47 -1.75 7.25
CA SER A 42 -3.47 -0.75 7.56
C SER A 42 -2.80 0.62 7.72
N VAL A 43 -3.61 1.68 7.80
CA VAL A 43 -3.09 3.01 8.09
C VAL A 43 -2.39 3.03 9.44
N GLU A 44 -2.93 2.32 10.42
CA GLU A 44 -2.30 2.27 11.74
C GLU A 44 -0.88 1.71 11.69
N GLU A 45 -0.69 0.64 10.92
CA GLU A 45 0.64 0.06 10.75
C GLU A 45 1.58 1.01 10.01
N LEU A 46 1.06 1.67 8.97
CA LEU A 46 1.87 2.63 8.23
C LEU A 46 2.26 3.82 9.09
N ALA A 47 1.35 4.31 9.91
CA ALA A 47 1.63 5.43 10.81
C ALA A 47 2.70 5.05 11.84
N TYR A 48 2.66 3.84 12.32
CA TYR A 48 3.67 3.38 13.26
C TYR A 48 5.08 3.41 12.64
N LEU A 49 5.17 3.01 11.38
CA LEU A 49 6.45 2.98 10.67
C LEU A 49 6.89 4.35 10.18
N ASN A 50 5.99 5.31 10.13
CA ASN A 50 6.26 6.65 9.62
C ASN A 50 5.85 7.70 10.62
N PRO A 51 6.52 7.78 11.77
CA PRO A 51 6.12 8.71 12.82
C PRO A 51 6.22 10.18 12.41
N ASP A 52 6.92 10.47 11.33
CA ASP A 52 7.02 11.81 10.78
C ASP A 52 5.78 12.24 9.99
N LYS A 53 4.86 11.30 9.71
CA LYS A 53 3.66 11.58 8.92
C LYS A 53 2.43 11.42 9.78
N SER A 54 1.47 12.34 9.63
CA SER A 54 0.18 12.18 10.29
C SER A 54 -0.66 11.13 9.57
N GLU A 55 -1.64 10.57 10.26
CA GLU A 55 -2.55 9.62 9.61
C GLU A 55 -3.31 10.27 8.46
N ASP A 56 -3.69 11.54 8.61
CA ASP A 56 -4.36 12.23 7.53
C ASP A 56 -3.48 12.38 6.30
N ALA A 57 -2.20 12.66 6.50
CA ALA A 57 -1.25 12.74 5.38
C ALA A 57 -1.08 11.37 4.72
N ILE A 58 -0.99 10.31 5.53
CA ILE A 58 -0.89 8.95 5.00
C ILE A 58 -2.12 8.62 4.16
N ARG A 59 -3.32 8.91 4.66
CA ARG A 59 -4.55 8.66 3.91
C ARG A 59 -4.59 9.43 2.60
N ARG A 60 -4.11 10.68 2.62
CA ARG A 60 -4.09 11.49 1.42
C ARG A 60 -3.14 10.92 0.37
N HIS A 61 -1.96 10.48 0.79
CA HIS A 61 -1.02 9.85 -0.14
C HIS A 61 -1.55 8.53 -0.68
N LEU A 62 -2.17 7.72 0.19
CA LEU A 62 -2.75 6.45 -0.25
C LEU A 62 -3.87 6.69 -1.26
N ARG A 63 -4.68 7.73 -1.05
CA ARG A 63 -5.75 8.03 -1.99
C ARG A 63 -5.19 8.34 -3.37
N ARG A 64 -4.09 9.09 -3.44
CA ARG A 64 -3.45 9.37 -4.71
C ARG A 64 -2.90 8.12 -5.38
N LEU A 65 -2.36 7.21 -4.58
CA LEU A 65 -1.87 5.93 -5.11
C LEU A 65 -3.02 5.04 -5.58
N VAL A 66 -4.16 5.10 -4.90
CA VAL A 66 -5.35 4.38 -5.36
C VAL A 66 -5.86 5.00 -6.67
N ASP A 67 -5.90 6.32 -6.75
CA ASP A 67 -6.39 7.01 -7.95
C ASP A 67 -5.53 6.71 -9.18
N THR A 68 -4.25 6.42 -9.00
CA THR A 68 -3.37 6.06 -10.11
C THR A 68 -3.20 4.56 -10.26
N GLN A 69 -3.99 3.79 -9.54
CA GLN A 69 -4.01 2.32 -9.62
C GLN A 69 -2.69 1.67 -9.22
N VAL A 70 -1.90 2.35 -8.42
CA VAL A 70 -0.68 1.77 -7.85
C VAL A 70 -1.04 0.90 -6.65
N VAL A 71 -2.04 1.32 -5.90
CA VAL A 71 -2.49 0.64 -4.67
C VAL A 71 -3.98 0.41 -4.78
N ARG A 72 -4.46 -0.66 -4.16
CA ARG A 72 -5.90 -0.84 -3.99
C ARG A 72 -6.23 -1.14 -2.55
N VAL A 73 -7.49 -0.90 -2.20
CA VAL A 73 -7.99 -1.10 -0.85
C VAL A 73 -8.59 -2.50 -0.74
N LEU A 74 -8.24 -3.20 0.33
CA LEU A 74 -8.90 -4.44 0.72
C LEU A 74 -9.74 -4.10 1.95
N GLU A 75 -11.03 -4.33 1.87
CA GLU A 75 -11.93 -3.93 2.95
C GLU A 75 -12.64 -5.14 3.53
N VAL A 76 -12.63 -5.24 4.87
CA VAL A 76 -13.31 -6.31 5.57
C VAL A 76 -14.81 -6.10 5.42
N ALA A 77 -15.54 -7.16 5.07
CA ALA A 77 -16.99 -7.08 4.95
C ALA A 77 -17.61 -6.64 6.29
N PRO A 78 -18.67 -5.81 6.24
CA PRO A 78 -19.23 -5.27 7.49
C PRO A 78 -19.55 -6.29 8.56
N GLY A 79 -20.03 -7.46 8.16
CA GLY A 79 -20.37 -8.50 9.13
C GLY A 79 -19.19 -9.18 9.77
N ASN A 80 -17.97 -8.99 9.22
CA ASN A 80 -16.76 -9.63 9.72
C ASN A 80 -15.81 -8.66 10.41
N ARG A 81 -16.23 -7.41 10.59
CA ARG A 81 -15.36 -6.41 11.19
C ARG A 81 -15.23 -6.65 12.69
N ARG A 82 -13.99 -6.51 13.16
CA ARG A 82 -13.70 -6.64 14.58
C ARG A 82 -13.65 -5.25 15.20
N ARG A 83 -14.30 -5.14 16.34
CA ARG A 83 -14.31 -3.88 17.05
C ARG A 83 -12.89 -3.48 17.43
N ASP A 84 -12.58 -2.20 17.24
CA ASP A 84 -11.28 -1.62 17.59
C ASP A 84 -10.13 -2.15 16.74
N PHE A 85 -10.43 -2.81 15.62
CA PHE A 85 -9.42 -3.24 14.68
C PHE A 85 -9.68 -2.60 13.32
N PRO A 86 -8.64 -2.39 12.52
CA PRO A 86 -8.84 -1.78 11.20
C PRO A 86 -9.65 -2.67 10.30
N SER A 87 -10.40 -2.05 9.39
CA SER A 87 -11.20 -2.77 8.40
C SER A 87 -10.69 -2.53 6.98
N LYS A 88 -9.71 -1.66 6.80
CA LYS A 88 -9.17 -1.36 5.48
C LYS A 88 -7.67 -1.60 5.47
N PHE A 89 -7.21 -2.24 4.41
CA PHE A 89 -5.81 -2.54 4.20
C PHE A 89 -5.44 -2.13 2.78
N TYR A 90 -4.16 -1.87 2.53
CA TYR A 90 -3.72 -1.29 1.27
C TYR A 90 -2.64 -2.16 0.67
N THR A 91 -2.80 -2.56 -0.58
CA THR A 91 -1.86 -3.45 -1.24
C THR A 91 -1.52 -2.93 -2.63
N ILE A 92 -0.33 -3.27 -3.11
CA ILE A 92 0.12 -2.86 -4.45
C ILE A 92 -0.65 -3.69 -5.46
N THR A 93 -1.16 -3.02 -6.51
CA THR A 93 -1.88 -3.72 -7.59
C THR A 93 -0.92 -4.60 -8.37
N ASP A 94 -1.47 -5.60 -9.07
CA ASP A 94 -0.66 -6.49 -9.89
C ASP A 94 0.06 -5.72 -11.00
N GLU A 95 -0.62 -4.76 -11.61
CA GLU A 95 -0.03 -3.94 -12.66
C GLU A 95 1.15 -3.13 -12.14
N ALA A 96 0.98 -2.52 -10.98
CA ALA A 96 2.06 -1.74 -10.38
C ALA A 96 3.21 -2.64 -9.94
N GLN A 97 2.90 -3.81 -9.40
CA GLN A 97 3.95 -4.73 -8.98
C GLN A 97 4.81 -5.15 -10.17
N ALA A 98 4.18 -5.45 -11.31
CA ALA A 98 4.93 -5.81 -12.52
C ALA A 98 5.82 -4.65 -12.96
N LEU A 99 5.29 -3.43 -12.93
CA LEU A 99 6.05 -2.25 -13.30
C LEU A 99 7.25 -2.04 -12.38
N PHE A 100 7.04 -2.19 -11.08
CA PHE A 100 8.13 -2.01 -10.11
C PHE A 100 9.20 -3.07 -10.29
N ASN A 101 8.80 -4.31 -10.53
CA ASN A 101 9.74 -5.40 -10.76
C ASN A 101 10.59 -5.14 -12.00
N GLN A 102 9.98 -4.64 -13.07
CA GLN A 102 10.71 -4.33 -14.30
C GLN A 102 11.74 -3.23 -14.10
N ASN A 103 11.52 -2.36 -13.15
CA ASN A 103 12.39 -1.21 -12.91
C ASN A 103 13.23 -1.36 -11.64
N GLY A 104 13.23 -2.52 -11.02
CA GLY A 104 14.00 -2.75 -9.81
C GLY A 104 13.57 -1.91 -8.63
N LEU A 105 12.29 -1.52 -8.58
CA LEU A 105 11.78 -0.67 -7.51
C LEU A 105 11.10 -1.52 -6.44
N PHE A 106 11.29 -1.14 -5.20
CA PHE A 106 10.63 -1.73 -4.04
C PHE A 106 10.80 -3.26 -3.99
N PRO A 107 12.05 -3.77 -4.03
CA PRO A 107 12.28 -5.22 -4.01
C PRO A 107 11.76 -5.82 -2.71
N ARG A 108 10.84 -6.75 -2.84
CA ARG A 108 10.06 -7.25 -1.73
C ARG A 108 10.93 -7.89 -0.64
N GLU A 109 11.89 -8.71 -1.04
CA GLU A 109 12.72 -9.41 -0.06
C GLU A 109 13.52 -8.45 0.81
N ALA A 110 14.10 -7.42 0.20
CA ALA A 110 14.89 -6.46 0.93
C ALA A 110 14.02 -5.70 1.93
N TRP A 111 12.84 -5.28 1.50
CA TRP A 111 11.95 -4.52 2.38
C TRP A 111 11.32 -5.39 3.45
N GLN A 112 11.08 -6.68 3.17
CA GLN A 112 10.61 -7.60 4.19
C GLN A 112 11.63 -7.80 5.29
N ARG A 113 12.91 -7.88 4.95
CA ARG A 113 13.95 -7.97 5.96
C ARG A 113 13.97 -6.74 6.86
N GLN A 114 13.84 -5.56 6.26
CA GLN A 114 13.81 -4.33 7.03
C GLN A 114 12.57 -4.25 7.91
N TYR A 115 11.42 -4.60 7.35
CA TYR A 115 10.16 -4.58 8.10
C TYR A 115 10.22 -5.50 9.31
N THR A 116 10.75 -6.69 9.12
CA THR A 116 10.86 -7.68 10.19
C THR A 116 11.79 -7.22 11.30
N ALA A 117 12.81 -6.43 10.96
CA ALA A 117 13.77 -5.95 11.93
C ALA A 117 13.24 -4.81 12.81
N VAL A 118 12.13 -4.19 12.43
CA VAL A 118 11.54 -3.11 13.22
C VAL A 118 10.88 -3.67 14.47
N GLU A 119 11.18 -3.07 15.62
CA GLU A 119 10.56 -3.47 16.87
C GLU A 119 9.14 -2.91 16.90
N LYS A 120 8.17 -3.76 17.25
CA LYS A 120 6.76 -3.39 17.18
C LYS A 120 6.09 -3.57 18.53
N THR A 121 5.11 -2.72 18.81
CA THR A 121 4.31 -2.85 20.02
C THR A 121 3.38 -4.06 19.92
N ALA A 122 2.83 -4.49 21.06
CA ALA A 122 1.88 -5.59 21.08
C ALA A 122 0.68 -5.27 20.18
N ARG A 123 0.21 -4.02 20.20
CA ARG A 123 -0.92 -3.60 19.37
C ARG A 123 -0.62 -3.78 17.89
N ILE A 124 0.55 -3.34 17.44
CA ILE A 124 0.93 -3.43 16.04
C ILE A 124 1.10 -4.90 15.62
N ARG A 125 1.65 -5.72 16.51
CA ARG A 125 1.75 -7.16 16.21
C ARG A 125 0.37 -7.80 16.06
N ASP A 126 -0.58 -7.41 16.90
CA ASP A 126 -1.94 -7.93 16.80
C ASP A 126 -2.59 -7.54 15.48
N VAL A 127 -2.42 -6.28 15.06
CA VAL A 127 -2.97 -5.81 13.79
C VAL A 127 -2.28 -6.53 12.64
N GLU A 128 -0.97 -6.70 12.71
CA GLU A 128 -0.22 -7.37 11.65
C GLU A 128 -0.69 -8.81 11.46
N GLN A 129 -1.09 -9.47 12.53
CA GLN A 129 -1.50 -10.87 12.48
C GLN A 129 -2.96 -11.06 12.07
N MET A 130 -3.72 -9.99 11.92
CA MET A 130 -5.09 -10.11 11.46
C MET A 130 -5.15 -10.69 10.06
N PRO A 131 -6.13 -11.56 9.77
CA PRO A 131 -6.32 -12.02 8.39
C PRO A 131 -6.68 -10.84 7.49
N ARG A 132 -6.17 -10.87 6.27
CA ARG A 132 -6.48 -9.84 5.29
C ARG A 132 -7.59 -10.33 4.37
N PRO A 133 -8.52 -9.44 3.95
CA PRO A 133 -9.53 -9.84 2.99
C PRO A 133 -8.89 -10.22 1.67
N ARG A 134 -9.50 -11.17 0.98
CA ARG A 134 -9.03 -11.52 -0.34
C ARG A 134 -9.43 -10.47 -1.34
N ALA A 135 -8.59 -10.32 -2.34
CA ALA A 135 -8.77 -9.27 -3.31
C ALA A 135 -9.44 -9.77 -4.57
N ASP A 136 -10.26 -10.73 -4.48
CA ASP A 136 -10.99 -11.13 -5.66
C ASP A 136 -12.47 -10.80 -5.50
#